data_e62077f157d98ad9291b3e433dee3f73
#
_entry.id   e62077f157d98ad9291b3e433dee3f73
#
_cell.length_a   1.000
_cell.length_b   1.000
_cell.length_c   1.000
_cell.angle_alpha   90.00
_cell.angle_beta   90.00
_cell.angle_gamma   90.00
#
_symmetry.space_group_name_H-M   'P 1'
#
loop_
_entity.id
_entity.type
_entity.pdbx_description
1 polymer ?
#
loop_
_entity_poly.entity_id
_entity_poly.type
_entity_poly.pdbx_seq_one_letter_code
_entity_poly.pdbx_strand_id
1 'polypeptide(L)'
;AGEARSADIARMADAHGASALLCFPPSSLGMGGIQRRPEMGIAHMKMIADATNLPMIVFQYGNELAYPLDTLVQICEEVPNVKAIKDWSPPQAHDRHIKTLHGLSRRINVLSTNSAWLMSSLVMGADGLLSGTGSVIADLQAALFRAVQAKDLATAQELADRIYYTTQVFYCDPFGDMHNRMKEALVLLGRLDGAAVV
;
A
#
# COMPACT_ATOMS: atom_id res chain seq x y z
N ALA A 1 23.99 2.76 6.05
CA ALA A 1 24.28 1.70 5.05
C ALA A 1 23.03 1.20 4.31
N GLY A 2 21.85 1.11 4.96
CA GLY A 2 20.61 0.66 4.29
C GLY A 2 20.00 1.67 3.33
N GLU A 3 20.16 2.94 3.60
CA GLU A 3 19.51 4.03 2.86
C GLU A 3 20.14 4.28 1.49
N ALA A 4 21.47 4.30 1.40
CA ALA A 4 22.17 4.39 0.11
C ALA A 4 21.76 3.26 -0.84
N ARG A 5 21.46 2.05 -0.31
CA ARG A 5 20.97 0.91 -1.08
C ARG A 5 19.58 1.15 -1.69
N SER A 6 18.72 1.95 -1.06
CA SER A 6 17.39 2.26 -1.62
C SER A 6 17.50 3.08 -2.91
N ALA A 7 18.41 4.03 -2.99
CA ALA A 7 18.69 4.77 -4.22
C ALA A 7 19.27 3.88 -5.33
N ASP A 8 20.15 2.94 -4.98
CA ASP A 8 20.69 1.97 -5.96
C ASP A 8 19.60 1.05 -6.49
N ILE A 9 18.73 0.56 -5.62
CA ILE A 9 17.57 -0.27 -6.02
C ILE A 9 16.64 0.54 -6.94
N ALA A 10 16.41 1.83 -6.64
CA ALA A 10 15.58 2.68 -7.49
C ALA A 10 16.16 2.84 -8.90
N ARG A 11 17.48 3.09 -9.02
CA ARG A 11 18.18 3.13 -10.31
C ARG A 11 18.09 1.79 -11.06
N MET A 12 18.26 0.67 -10.35
CA MET A 12 18.16 -0.65 -10.95
C MET A 12 16.73 -0.93 -11.45
N ALA A 13 15.71 -0.57 -10.68
CA ALA A 13 14.31 -0.74 -11.07
C ALA A 13 13.99 0.05 -12.33
N ASP A 14 14.44 1.31 -12.40
CA ASP A 14 14.29 2.17 -13.59
C ASP A 14 14.98 1.55 -14.81
N ALA A 15 16.24 1.15 -14.67
CA ALA A 15 17.01 0.52 -15.75
C ALA A 15 16.40 -0.79 -16.26
N HIS A 16 15.61 -1.49 -15.43
CA HIS A 16 14.92 -2.74 -15.81
C HIS A 16 13.44 -2.54 -16.18
N GLY A 17 13.01 -1.30 -16.39
CA GLY A 17 11.68 -0.99 -16.95
C GLY A 17 10.54 -1.03 -15.95
N ALA A 18 10.80 -0.80 -14.65
CA ALA A 18 9.74 -0.61 -13.70
C ALA A 18 8.90 0.64 -14.06
N SER A 19 7.58 0.55 -13.86
CA SER A 19 6.65 1.67 -14.14
C SER A 19 6.44 2.59 -12.95
N ALA A 20 6.75 2.13 -11.74
CA ALA A 20 6.64 2.87 -10.49
C ALA A 20 7.42 2.18 -9.37
N LEU A 21 7.66 2.89 -8.28
CA LEU A 21 8.31 2.38 -7.08
C LEU A 21 7.33 2.36 -5.90
N LEU A 22 7.26 1.24 -5.18
CA LEU A 22 6.64 1.19 -3.86
C LEU A 22 7.73 1.45 -2.81
N CYS A 23 7.66 2.61 -2.17
CA CYS A 23 8.67 3.10 -1.23
C CYS A 23 8.25 2.84 0.21
N PHE A 24 9.00 1.98 0.89
CA PHE A 24 8.79 1.67 2.29
C PHE A 24 9.43 2.73 3.20
N PRO A 25 8.87 2.97 4.39
CA PRO A 25 9.58 3.74 5.40
C PRO A 25 10.88 3.03 5.79
N PRO A 26 11.95 3.78 6.14
CA PRO A 26 13.21 3.16 6.54
C PRO A 26 13.02 2.32 7.81
N SER A 27 13.36 1.03 7.75
CA SER A 27 13.24 0.12 8.89
C SER A 27 14.11 0.52 10.08
N SER A 28 15.19 1.24 9.83
CA SER A 28 16.07 1.85 10.85
C SER A 28 15.36 2.90 11.71
N LEU A 29 14.24 3.44 11.26
CA LEU A 29 13.39 4.39 11.99
C LEU A 29 12.20 3.72 12.68
N GLY A 30 12.20 2.40 12.86
CA GLY A 30 11.26 1.71 13.74
C GLY A 30 11.32 2.23 15.20
N MET A 31 10.50 1.67 16.06
CA MET A 31 10.41 2.07 17.49
C MET A 31 10.11 3.57 17.69
N GLY A 32 9.27 4.15 16.82
CA GLY A 32 8.86 5.55 16.89
C GLY A 32 9.90 6.55 16.34
N GLY A 33 10.91 6.09 15.62
CA GLY A 33 11.93 6.96 15.03
C GLY A 33 11.36 7.93 14.00
N ILE A 34 10.41 7.50 13.17
CA ILE A 34 9.76 8.37 12.18
C ILE A 34 8.98 9.51 12.86
N GLN A 35 8.28 9.21 13.96
CA GLN A 35 7.52 10.21 14.70
C GLN A 35 8.38 11.24 15.40
N ARG A 36 9.61 10.84 15.82
CA ARG A 36 10.54 11.70 16.55
C ARG A 36 11.53 12.43 15.65
N ARG A 37 11.81 11.87 14.48
CA ARG A 37 12.78 12.38 13.51
C ARG A 37 12.15 12.36 12.09
N PRO A 38 11.05 13.10 11.89
CA PRO A 38 10.32 13.09 10.61
C PRO A 38 11.19 13.54 9.43
N GLU A 39 12.16 14.43 9.69
CA GLU A 39 13.10 14.91 8.67
C GLU A 39 13.94 13.79 8.06
N MET A 40 14.19 12.70 8.78
CA MET A 40 14.94 11.56 8.25
C MET A 40 14.07 10.75 7.27
N GLY A 41 12.77 10.62 7.54
CA GLY A 41 11.83 10.01 6.61
C GLY A 41 11.69 10.81 5.31
N ILE A 42 11.61 12.13 5.42
CA ILE A 42 11.56 13.05 4.26
C ILE A 42 12.84 12.94 3.44
N ALA A 43 14.02 12.99 4.11
CA ALA A 43 15.32 12.86 3.44
C ALA A 43 15.44 11.52 2.71
N HIS A 44 14.93 10.42 3.29
CA HIS A 44 14.90 9.11 2.64
C HIS A 44 14.09 9.12 1.34
N MET A 45 12.89 9.72 1.34
CA MET A 45 12.07 9.82 0.13
C MET A 45 12.70 10.71 -0.93
N LYS A 46 13.32 11.82 -0.54
CA LYS A 46 14.08 12.69 -1.46
C LYS A 46 15.26 11.95 -2.11
N MET A 47 16.03 11.21 -1.32
CA MET A 47 17.16 10.42 -1.83
C MET A 47 16.73 9.38 -2.87
N ILE A 48 15.57 8.74 -2.71
CA ILE A 48 15.00 7.83 -3.72
C ILE A 48 14.59 8.61 -4.96
N ALA A 49 13.89 9.74 -4.79
CA ALA A 49 13.43 10.58 -5.89
C ALA A 49 14.58 11.18 -6.72
N ASP A 50 15.70 11.52 -6.07
CA ASP A 50 16.90 12.02 -6.75
C ASP A 50 17.61 10.94 -7.60
N ALA A 51 17.30 9.68 -7.35
CA ALA A 51 17.90 8.55 -8.04
C ALA A 51 17.16 8.12 -9.33
N THR A 52 15.90 8.55 -9.53
CA THR A 52 15.06 8.14 -10.65
C THR A 52 13.91 9.12 -10.88
N ASN A 53 13.37 9.13 -12.11
CA ASN A 53 12.16 9.87 -12.46
C ASN A 53 10.87 9.03 -12.33
N LEU A 54 10.97 7.78 -11.88
CA LEU A 54 9.79 6.92 -11.74
C LEU A 54 8.78 7.49 -10.75
N PRO A 55 7.48 7.32 -10.99
CA PRO A 55 6.43 7.60 -10.01
C PRO A 55 6.67 6.81 -8.73
N MET A 56 6.46 7.46 -7.60
CA MET A 56 6.62 6.85 -6.28
C MET A 56 5.27 6.67 -5.60
N ILE A 57 5.08 5.52 -4.96
CA ILE A 57 3.96 5.20 -4.08
C ILE A 57 4.55 5.05 -2.67
N VAL A 58 4.23 5.96 -1.76
CA VAL A 58 4.73 5.89 -0.37
C VAL A 58 3.90 4.90 0.41
N PHE A 59 4.53 3.94 1.09
CA PHE A 59 3.80 3.03 1.95
C PHE A 59 3.57 3.67 3.33
N GLN A 60 2.33 4.00 3.61
CA GLN A 60 1.86 4.47 4.91
C GLN A 60 1.44 3.28 5.76
N TYR A 61 2.23 2.97 6.77
CA TYR A 61 1.95 1.89 7.72
C TYR A 61 0.86 2.29 8.73
N GLY A 62 0.30 1.28 9.41
CA GLY A 62 -0.65 1.46 10.52
C GLY A 62 -0.03 1.30 11.92
N ASN A 63 1.30 1.32 12.03
CA ASN A 63 2.04 1.06 13.24
C ASN A 63 3.12 2.12 13.50
N GLU A 64 4.15 1.77 14.25
CA GLU A 64 5.29 2.63 14.60
C GLU A 64 6.12 3.14 13.40
N LEU A 65 5.96 2.55 12.23
CA LEU A 65 6.55 3.02 10.97
C LEU A 65 5.64 3.99 10.20
N ALA A 66 4.47 4.32 10.73
CA ALA A 66 3.57 5.29 10.13
C ALA A 66 4.17 6.71 10.14
N TYR A 67 4.11 7.39 9.02
CA TYR A 67 4.40 8.82 8.98
C TYR A 67 3.31 9.61 9.70
N PRO A 68 3.64 10.58 10.58
CA PRO A 68 2.68 11.59 11.01
C PRO A 68 2.03 12.25 9.79
N LEU A 69 0.78 12.66 9.90
CA LEU A 69 0.05 13.27 8.76
C LEU A 69 0.79 14.47 8.17
N ASP A 70 1.30 15.36 9.01
CA ASP A 70 2.05 16.54 8.54
C ASP A 70 3.33 16.15 7.78
N THR A 71 4.02 15.11 8.26
CA THR A 71 5.20 14.57 7.57
C THR A 71 4.82 13.96 6.22
N LEU A 72 3.71 13.21 6.17
CA LEU A 72 3.20 12.62 4.93
C LEU A 72 2.83 13.70 3.92
N VAL A 73 2.15 14.76 4.36
CA VAL A 73 1.84 15.94 3.54
C VAL A 73 3.13 16.57 3.01
N GLN A 74 4.10 16.82 3.88
CA GLN A 74 5.38 17.41 3.49
C GLN A 74 6.13 16.55 2.46
N ILE A 75 6.15 15.22 2.63
CA ILE A 75 6.71 14.31 1.62
C ILE A 75 5.98 14.48 0.28
N CYS A 76 4.65 14.51 0.30
CA CYS A 76 3.85 14.66 -0.92
C CYS A 76 4.07 16.01 -1.62
N GLU A 77 4.28 17.09 -0.88
CA GLU A 77 4.52 18.41 -1.45
C GLU A 77 5.94 18.59 -1.96
N GLU A 78 6.94 18.14 -1.19
CA GLU A 78 8.36 18.36 -1.50
C GLU A 78 8.97 17.33 -2.46
N VAL A 79 8.30 16.19 -2.68
CA VAL A 79 8.78 15.11 -3.57
C VAL A 79 7.82 14.96 -4.76
N PRO A 80 8.07 15.62 -5.90
CA PRO A 80 7.15 15.64 -7.05
C PRO A 80 6.87 14.26 -7.67
N ASN A 81 7.79 13.31 -7.48
CA ASN A 81 7.66 11.92 -7.94
C ASN A 81 6.58 11.16 -7.18
N VAL A 82 6.23 11.55 -5.95
CA VAL A 82 5.17 10.91 -5.18
C VAL A 82 3.83 11.20 -5.86
N LYS A 83 3.14 10.15 -6.31
CA LYS A 83 1.84 10.21 -6.98
C LYS A 83 0.73 9.55 -6.17
N ALA A 84 1.09 8.67 -5.25
CA ALA A 84 0.14 7.94 -4.43
C ALA A 84 0.75 7.57 -3.08
N ILE A 85 -0.13 7.22 -2.15
CA ILE A 85 0.23 6.43 -0.98
C ILE A 85 -0.46 5.06 -1.04
N LYS A 86 0.21 4.03 -0.52
CA LYS A 86 -0.39 2.75 -0.16
C LYS A 86 -0.70 2.83 1.33
N ASP A 87 -1.99 2.86 1.67
CA ASP A 87 -2.40 3.18 3.03
C ASP A 87 -2.93 1.95 3.78
N TRP A 88 -2.25 1.61 4.88
CA TRP A 88 -2.61 0.54 5.82
C TRP A 88 -3.06 1.07 7.18
N SER A 89 -3.48 2.30 7.23
CA SER A 89 -3.91 2.93 8.47
C SER A 89 -5.29 2.45 8.92
N PRO A 90 -5.61 2.57 10.23
CA PRO A 90 -6.97 2.36 10.72
C PRO A 90 -7.99 3.29 10.03
N PRO A 91 -9.29 2.93 9.99
CA PRO A 91 -10.31 3.66 9.23
C PRO A 91 -10.34 5.17 9.44
N GLN A 92 -10.23 5.62 10.67
CA GLN A 92 -10.27 7.07 11.01
C GLN A 92 -9.05 7.83 10.47
N ALA A 93 -7.86 7.22 10.50
CA ALA A 93 -6.67 7.82 9.94
C ALA A 93 -6.73 7.80 8.41
N HIS A 94 -7.19 6.68 7.84
CA HIS A 94 -7.39 6.52 6.40
C HIS A 94 -8.34 7.58 5.82
N ASP A 95 -9.49 7.83 6.46
CA ASP A 95 -10.41 8.89 6.04
C ASP A 95 -9.74 10.27 6.04
N ARG A 96 -8.94 10.58 7.09
CA ARG A 96 -8.17 11.83 7.14
C ARG A 96 -7.12 11.91 6.03
N HIS A 97 -6.41 10.82 5.74
CA HIS A 97 -5.45 10.77 4.64
C HIS A 97 -6.12 11.07 3.31
N ILE A 98 -7.25 10.42 3.01
CA ILE A 98 -8.04 10.67 1.79
C ILE A 98 -8.37 12.17 1.67
N LYS A 99 -9.03 12.74 2.68
CA LYS A 99 -9.48 14.13 2.65
C LYS A 99 -8.33 15.13 2.53
N THR A 100 -7.26 14.91 3.29
CA THR A 100 -6.11 15.81 3.29
C THR A 100 -5.34 15.72 1.96
N LEU A 101 -5.02 14.52 1.49
CA LEU A 101 -4.19 14.36 0.30
C LEU A 101 -4.93 14.68 -1.00
N HIS A 102 -6.26 14.51 -1.04
CA HIS A 102 -7.08 14.98 -2.16
C HIS A 102 -7.20 16.51 -2.19
N GLY A 103 -7.05 17.16 -1.05
CA GLY A 103 -7.12 18.62 -0.93
C GLY A 103 -5.82 19.36 -1.24
N LEU A 104 -4.72 18.67 -1.48
CA LEU A 104 -3.44 19.29 -1.84
C LEU A 104 -3.52 19.94 -3.24
N SER A 105 -2.66 20.93 -3.48
CA SER A 105 -2.53 21.59 -4.80
C SER A 105 -2.26 20.60 -5.93
N ARG A 106 -1.49 19.54 -5.63
CA ARG A 106 -1.27 18.38 -6.45
C ARG A 106 -1.91 17.17 -5.75
N ARG A 107 -3.09 16.79 -6.21
CA ARG A 107 -3.82 15.64 -5.66
C ARG A 107 -2.93 14.39 -5.64
N ILE A 108 -2.92 13.70 -4.51
CA ILE A 108 -2.22 12.44 -4.29
C ILE A 108 -3.27 11.33 -4.17
N ASN A 109 -3.09 10.26 -4.92
CA ASN A 109 -3.99 9.11 -4.86
C ASN A 109 -3.78 8.32 -3.56
N VAL A 110 -4.87 7.83 -2.98
CA VAL A 110 -4.84 6.97 -1.79
C VAL A 110 -5.27 5.57 -2.19
N LEU A 111 -4.35 4.61 -2.11
CA LEU A 111 -4.56 3.21 -2.45
C LEU A 111 -4.73 2.40 -1.18
N SER A 112 -5.89 1.79 -1.00
CA SER A 112 -6.15 0.96 0.18
C SER A 112 -5.39 -0.37 0.11
N THR A 113 -4.78 -0.78 1.22
CA THR A 113 -4.19 -2.11 1.36
C THR A 113 -4.82 -2.94 2.48
N ASN A 114 -5.77 -2.37 3.21
CA ASN A 114 -6.42 -3.08 4.31
C ASN A 114 -7.46 -4.06 3.79
N SER A 115 -7.03 -5.30 3.56
CA SER A 115 -7.84 -6.35 2.94
C SER A 115 -9.13 -6.69 3.68
N ALA A 116 -9.22 -6.40 4.98
CA ALA A 116 -10.39 -6.71 5.79
C ALA A 116 -11.58 -5.75 5.57
N TRP A 117 -11.37 -4.56 4.97
CA TRP A 117 -12.42 -3.55 4.80
C TRP A 117 -12.27 -2.72 3.50
N LEU A 118 -11.88 -3.40 2.41
CA LEU A 118 -11.64 -2.75 1.10
C LEU A 118 -12.86 -2.00 0.58
N MET A 119 -14.06 -2.58 0.71
CA MET A 119 -15.30 -1.92 0.29
C MET A 119 -15.49 -0.59 1.01
N SER A 120 -15.39 -0.58 2.33
CA SER A 120 -15.54 0.64 3.13
C SER A 120 -14.51 1.69 2.73
N SER A 121 -13.26 1.30 2.50
CA SER A 121 -12.20 2.18 2.03
C SER A 121 -12.56 2.85 0.69
N LEU A 122 -13.05 2.07 -0.27
CA LEU A 122 -13.47 2.59 -1.57
C LEU A 122 -14.66 3.55 -1.45
N VAL A 123 -15.64 3.22 -0.60
CA VAL A 123 -16.81 4.07 -0.33
C VAL A 123 -16.39 5.39 0.35
N MET A 124 -15.36 5.36 1.19
CA MET A 124 -14.77 6.56 1.80
C MET A 124 -14.03 7.44 0.78
N GLY A 125 -13.73 6.94 -0.40
CA GLY A 125 -13.14 7.69 -1.49
C GLY A 125 -11.70 7.33 -1.84
N ALA A 126 -11.21 6.15 -1.40
CA ALA A 126 -9.91 5.66 -1.88
C ALA A 126 -9.91 5.50 -3.42
N ASP A 127 -8.80 5.88 -4.05
CA ASP A 127 -8.66 5.91 -5.52
C ASP A 127 -8.44 4.52 -6.13
N GLY A 128 -8.10 3.53 -5.31
CA GLY A 128 -7.83 2.18 -5.77
C GLY A 128 -7.38 1.26 -4.65
N LEU A 129 -6.93 0.07 -5.06
CA LEU A 129 -6.50 -0.99 -4.17
C LEU A 129 -5.05 -1.40 -4.48
N LEU A 130 -4.24 -1.55 -3.45
CA LEU A 130 -2.89 -2.14 -3.53
C LEU A 130 -2.71 -3.11 -2.35
N SER A 131 -3.56 -4.13 -2.32
CA SER A 131 -3.71 -5.08 -1.23
C SER A 131 -2.92 -6.36 -1.47
N GLY A 132 -2.36 -6.94 -0.39
CA GLY A 132 -1.61 -8.21 -0.45
C GLY A 132 -2.44 -9.37 -0.99
N THR A 133 -3.72 -9.46 -0.63
CA THR A 133 -4.63 -10.50 -1.16
C THR A 133 -4.84 -10.41 -2.67
N GLY A 134 -4.55 -9.27 -3.29
CA GLY A 134 -4.55 -9.11 -4.75
C GLY A 134 -3.59 -10.07 -5.46
N SER A 135 -2.59 -10.61 -4.78
CA SER A 135 -1.72 -11.66 -5.31
C SER A 135 -2.48 -12.95 -5.66
N VAL A 136 -3.62 -13.20 -5.01
CA VAL A 136 -4.41 -14.43 -5.18
C VAL A 136 -5.76 -14.15 -5.81
N ILE A 137 -6.47 -13.08 -5.35
CA ILE A 137 -7.86 -12.78 -5.72
C ILE A 137 -7.99 -11.41 -6.39
N ALA A 138 -7.07 -11.07 -7.31
CA ALA A 138 -7.09 -9.80 -8.04
C ALA A 138 -8.39 -9.58 -8.81
N ASP A 139 -8.99 -10.63 -9.35
CA ASP A 139 -10.26 -10.63 -10.06
C ASP A 139 -11.42 -10.15 -9.18
N LEU A 140 -11.52 -10.68 -7.95
CA LEU A 140 -12.53 -10.24 -6.98
C LEU A 140 -12.32 -8.79 -6.54
N GLN A 141 -11.07 -8.39 -6.30
CA GLN A 141 -10.77 -7.01 -5.93
C GLN A 141 -11.06 -6.02 -7.06
N ALA A 142 -10.72 -6.38 -8.29
CA ALA A 142 -11.04 -5.56 -9.46
C ALA A 142 -12.57 -5.48 -9.69
N ALA A 143 -13.31 -6.56 -9.47
CA ALA A 143 -14.77 -6.56 -9.52
C ALA A 143 -15.37 -5.67 -8.43
N LEU A 144 -14.88 -5.76 -7.19
CA LEU A 144 -15.31 -4.91 -6.08
C LEU A 144 -15.07 -3.42 -6.40
N PHE A 145 -13.89 -3.08 -6.90
CA PHE A 145 -13.58 -1.72 -7.31
C PHE A 145 -14.59 -1.20 -8.35
N ARG A 146 -14.85 -1.98 -9.41
CA ARG A 146 -15.81 -1.61 -10.44
C ARG A 146 -17.23 -1.45 -9.92
N ALA A 147 -17.70 -2.35 -9.04
CA ALA A 147 -19.02 -2.26 -8.44
C ALA A 147 -19.20 -0.98 -7.61
N VAL A 148 -18.20 -0.62 -6.78
CA VAL A 148 -18.24 0.64 -6.02
C VAL A 148 -18.23 1.86 -6.96
N GLN A 149 -17.40 1.86 -8.01
CA GLN A 149 -17.37 2.96 -8.99
C GLN A 149 -18.71 3.10 -9.73
N ALA A 150 -19.39 2.00 -10.01
CA ALA A 150 -20.72 1.96 -10.62
C ALA A 150 -21.85 2.31 -9.62
N LYS A 151 -21.52 2.49 -8.32
CA LYS A 151 -22.49 2.67 -7.23
C LYS A 151 -23.45 1.47 -7.06
N ASP A 152 -23.04 0.31 -7.49
CA ASP A 152 -23.76 -0.95 -7.30
C ASP A 152 -23.37 -1.54 -5.94
N LEU A 153 -24.05 -1.07 -4.89
CA LEU A 153 -23.76 -1.48 -3.52
C LEU A 153 -24.14 -2.93 -3.26
N ALA A 154 -25.15 -3.48 -3.94
CA ALA A 154 -25.56 -4.87 -3.76
C ALA A 154 -24.44 -5.81 -4.23
N THR A 155 -23.98 -5.65 -5.47
CA THR A 155 -22.83 -6.42 -5.99
C THR A 155 -21.56 -6.17 -5.18
N ALA A 156 -21.31 -4.93 -4.75
CA ALA A 156 -20.14 -4.61 -3.93
C ALA A 156 -20.16 -5.35 -2.59
N GLN A 157 -21.32 -5.45 -1.94
CA GLN A 157 -21.49 -6.17 -0.67
C GLN A 157 -21.24 -7.68 -0.86
N GLU A 158 -21.83 -8.31 -1.87
CA GLU A 158 -21.62 -9.73 -2.17
C GLU A 158 -20.13 -10.04 -2.41
N LEU A 159 -19.41 -9.17 -3.14
CA LEU A 159 -17.98 -9.32 -3.39
C LEU A 159 -17.17 -9.10 -2.12
N ALA A 160 -17.54 -8.12 -1.29
CA ALA A 160 -16.87 -7.85 -0.02
C ALA A 160 -16.98 -9.04 0.94
N ASP A 161 -18.17 -9.67 1.02
CA ASP A 161 -18.41 -10.85 1.86
C ASP A 161 -17.56 -12.05 1.40
N ARG A 162 -17.41 -12.26 0.10
CA ARG A 162 -16.52 -13.30 -0.45
C ARG A 162 -15.05 -13.03 -0.12
N ILE A 163 -14.61 -11.77 -0.24
CA ILE A 163 -13.24 -11.35 0.08
C ILE A 163 -12.96 -11.51 1.57
N TYR A 164 -13.94 -11.21 2.42
CA TYR A 164 -13.79 -11.23 3.87
C TYR A 164 -13.27 -12.58 4.38
N TYR A 165 -13.92 -13.69 4.04
CA TYR A 165 -13.50 -15.01 4.52
C TYR A 165 -12.11 -15.40 4.06
N THR A 166 -11.76 -15.07 2.82
CA THR A 166 -10.41 -15.30 2.29
C THR A 166 -9.36 -14.50 3.08
N THR A 167 -9.67 -13.26 3.42
CA THR A 167 -8.74 -12.41 4.18
C THR A 167 -8.57 -12.89 5.62
N GLN A 168 -9.62 -13.42 6.26
CA GLN A 168 -9.51 -14.02 7.59
C GLN A 168 -8.51 -15.18 7.61
N VAL A 169 -8.50 -16.02 6.58
CA VAL A 169 -7.54 -17.12 6.47
C VAL A 169 -6.12 -16.60 6.21
N PHE A 170 -5.96 -15.65 5.30
CA PHE A 170 -4.62 -15.17 4.93
C PHE A 170 -3.93 -14.42 6.08
N TYR A 171 -4.68 -13.64 6.85
CA TYR A 171 -4.11 -12.76 7.88
C TYR A 171 -4.33 -13.25 9.31
N CYS A 172 -4.74 -14.51 9.52
CA CYS A 172 -4.79 -15.07 10.86
C CYS A 172 -3.38 -15.25 11.45
N ASP A 173 -3.32 -15.43 12.76
CA ASP A 173 -2.07 -15.71 13.45
C ASP A 173 -1.49 -17.10 13.08
N PRO A 174 -0.16 -17.22 13.02
CA PRO A 174 0.82 -16.14 13.08
C PRO A 174 0.83 -15.31 11.78
N PHE A 175 0.77 -14.00 11.91
CA PHE A 175 0.69 -13.06 10.76
C PHE A 175 1.86 -13.23 9.77
N GLY A 176 3.03 -13.61 10.26
CA GLY A 176 4.21 -13.87 9.42
C GLY A 176 4.00 -14.92 8.33
N ASP A 177 3.05 -15.84 8.54
CA ASP A 177 2.73 -16.92 7.59
C ASP A 177 1.81 -16.50 6.43
N MET A 178 1.37 -15.26 6.39
CA MET A 178 0.43 -14.81 5.37
C MET A 178 0.89 -15.10 3.92
N HIS A 179 2.18 -14.94 3.65
CA HIS A 179 2.71 -15.19 2.30
C HIS A 179 2.73 -16.68 1.96
N ASN A 180 2.98 -17.56 2.94
CA ASN A 180 2.92 -19.01 2.76
C ASN A 180 1.49 -19.46 2.45
N ARG A 181 0.50 -18.95 3.21
CA ARG A 181 -0.94 -19.23 2.94
C ARG A 181 -1.38 -18.75 1.56
N MET A 182 -0.90 -17.57 1.11
CA MET A 182 -1.17 -17.08 -0.25
C MET A 182 -0.55 -17.96 -1.33
N LYS A 183 0.68 -18.47 -1.13
CA LYS A 183 1.33 -19.42 -2.05
C LYS A 183 0.56 -20.72 -2.12
N GLU A 184 0.18 -21.29 -0.98
CA GLU A 184 -0.65 -22.51 -0.92
C GLU A 184 -2.00 -22.31 -1.62
N ALA A 185 -2.63 -21.18 -1.43
CA ALA A 185 -3.87 -20.85 -2.15
C ALA A 185 -3.67 -20.82 -3.68
N LEU A 186 -2.54 -20.29 -4.16
CA LEU A 186 -2.21 -20.32 -5.58
C LEU A 186 -2.00 -21.72 -6.12
N VAL A 187 -1.42 -22.63 -5.30
CA VAL A 187 -1.31 -24.06 -5.65
C VAL A 187 -2.69 -24.69 -5.74
N LEU A 188 -3.56 -24.48 -4.74
CA LEU A 188 -4.94 -24.99 -4.75
C LEU A 188 -5.76 -24.48 -5.94
N LEU A 189 -5.47 -23.27 -6.41
CA LEU A 189 -6.08 -22.69 -7.61
C LEU A 189 -5.45 -23.16 -8.92
N GLY A 190 -4.44 -24.04 -8.88
CA GLY A 190 -3.71 -24.50 -10.07
C GLY A 190 -2.88 -23.42 -10.76
N ARG A 191 -2.51 -22.35 -10.04
CA ARG A 191 -1.71 -21.24 -10.57
C ARG A 191 -0.23 -21.36 -10.26
N LEU A 192 0.15 -22.28 -9.38
CA LEU A 192 1.52 -22.69 -9.07
C LEU A 192 1.57 -24.22 -8.98
N ASP A 193 2.67 -24.81 -9.47
CA ASP A 193 2.90 -26.26 -9.39
C ASP A 193 3.26 -26.73 -7.96
N GLY A 194 3.79 -25.85 -7.14
CA GLY A 194 4.12 -26.10 -5.74
C GLY A 194 4.46 -24.80 -5.00
N ALA A 195 4.27 -24.80 -3.69
CA ALA A 195 4.59 -23.68 -2.84
C ALA A 195 5.94 -23.89 -2.14
N ALA A 196 6.90 -23.01 -2.42
CA ALA A 196 8.09 -22.88 -1.58
C ALA A 196 7.71 -22.09 -0.33
N VAL A 197 7.52 -22.79 0.77
CA VAL A 197 7.23 -22.20 2.09
C VAL A 197 8.52 -22.14 2.92
N VAL A 198 8.64 -21.11 3.75
CA VAL A 198 9.82 -20.88 4.62
C VAL A 198 9.36 -20.83 6.06
#